data_b3b14e7f475c2d430af85a4812abf7a0
#
_entry.id   b3b14e7f475c2d430af85a4812abf7a0
#
_cell.length_a   1.000
_cell.length_b   1.000
_cell.length_c   1.000
_cell.angle_alpha   90.00
_cell.angle_beta   90.00
_cell.angle_gamma   90.00
#
_symmetry.space_group_name_H-M   'P 1'
#
loop_
_entity.id
_entity.type
_entity.pdbx_description
1 polymer ?
#
loop_
_entity_poly.entity_id
_entity_poly.type
_entity_poly.pdbx_seq_one_letter_code
_entity_poly.pdbx_strand_id
1 'polypeptide(L)'
;MNWDDGTALFFNPHPTISAVPLPGGSEVVVMDDVLLDPDGLVDWACAAAFHPPLGFPYPGLIAAAPAGLSARLADHFAQHARPRLGARRTLQHEARLSMVTTPPELLDPVQWQCHRDRVTTDMSVLYIGAVLYLFRDPALGGTSFYVPRQSPEETDRIVYDSQTLDAKQFRARYRIHAGYMDGGNAYFDCVARVPPAWNRFILYDAGHFHSADIGRCRLTDDPAAARLTLNVFFTCRRSAR
;
A
#
# COMPACT_ATOMS: atom_id res chain seq x y z
N MET A 1 -16.21 19.56 3.63
CA MET A 1 -16.39 19.05 2.24
C MET A 1 -17.36 17.88 2.23
N ASN A 2 -18.21 17.72 1.21
CA ASN A 2 -19.05 16.51 1.11
C ASN A 2 -18.26 15.41 0.36
N TRP A 3 -17.74 14.45 1.09
CA TRP A 3 -16.88 13.38 0.57
C TRP A 3 -17.61 12.34 -0.31
N ASP A 4 -18.94 12.34 -0.28
CA ASP A 4 -19.77 11.44 -1.09
C ASP A 4 -20.28 12.11 -2.38
N ASP A 5 -20.01 13.40 -2.57
CA ASP A 5 -20.34 14.13 -3.80
C ASP A 5 -19.26 13.95 -4.87
N GLY A 6 -19.52 13.11 -5.85
CA GLY A 6 -18.59 12.83 -6.96
C GLY A 6 -18.31 14.03 -7.89
N THR A 7 -18.97 15.18 -7.69
CA THR A 7 -18.70 16.42 -8.43
C THR A 7 -17.75 17.36 -7.69
N ALA A 8 -17.50 17.11 -6.41
CA ALA A 8 -16.60 17.92 -5.59
C ALA A 8 -15.14 17.81 -6.07
N LEU A 9 -14.39 18.88 -5.86
CA LEU A 9 -12.95 18.93 -6.13
C LEU A 9 -12.20 18.47 -4.88
N PHE A 10 -11.73 17.24 -4.87
CA PHE A 10 -10.98 16.66 -3.75
C PHE A 10 -9.48 16.82 -3.89
N PHE A 11 -8.98 16.77 -5.12
CA PHE A 11 -7.55 16.68 -5.41
C PHE A 11 -6.97 18.04 -5.79
N ASN A 12 -5.75 18.28 -5.31
CA ASN A 12 -4.93 19.40 -5.76
C ASN A 12 -4.60 19.20 -7.26
N PRO A 13 -4.91 20.17 -8.13
CA PRO A 13 -4.59 20.06 -9.55
C PRO A 13 -3.09 20.17 -9.84
N HIS A 14 -2.28 20.63 -8.87
CA HIS A 14 -0.83 20.84 -9.00
C HIS A 14 -0.04 20.22 -7.84
N PRO A 15 -0.14 18.89 -7.60
CA PRO A 15 0.65 18.24 -6.56
C PRO A 15 2.14 18.28 -6.91
N THR A 16 2.99 18.28 -5.91
CA THR A 16 4.44 18.13 -6.14
C THR A 16 4.76 16.68 -6.45
N ILE A 17 5.33 16.42 -7.64
CA ILE A 17 5.59 15.05 -8.11
C ILE A 17 7.09 14.79 -8.17
N SER A 18 7.51 13.70 -7.54
CA SER A 18 8.87 13.15 -7.59
C SER A 18 8.81 11.63 -7.84
N ALA A 19 9.97 10.99 -7.90
CA ALA A 19 10.06 9.55 -8.08
C ALA A 19 11.19 8.95 -7.25
N VAL A 20 10.98 7.72 -6.78
CA VAL A 20 12.02 6.89 -6.17
C VAL A 20 12.30 5.73 -7.13
N PRO A 21 13.54 5.60 -7.64
CA PRO A 21 13.88 4.53 -8.57
C PRO A 21 13.85 3.17 -7.88
N LEU A 22 13.37 2.15 -8.61
CA LEU A 22 13.41 0.76 -8.24
C LEU A 22 14.25 -0.05 -9.24
N PRO A 23 14.78 -1.22 -8.85
CA PRO A 23 15.48 -2.11 -9.77
C PRO A 23 14.64 -2.47 -11.01
N GLY A 24 15.30 -2.70 -12.14
CA GLY A 24 14.64 -3.06 -13.39
C GLY A 24 14.05 -1.87 -14.17
N GLY A 25 14.40 -0.63 -13.79
CA GLY A 25 13.97 0.57 -14.51
C GLY A 25 12.54 1.03 -14.18
N SER A 26 11.93 0.47 -13.15
CA SER A 26 10.65 0.93 -12.59
C SER A 26 10.87 2.03 -11.55
N GLU A 27 9.79 2.69 -11.14
CA GLU A 27 9.83 3.74 -10.12
C GLU A 27 8.59 3.70 -9.22
N VAL A 28 8.73 4.25 -8.02
CA VAL A 28 7.59 4.68 -7.21
C VAL A 28 7.34 6.16 -7.54
N VAL A 29 6.16 6.47 -8.01
CA VAL A 29 5.72 7.86 -8.18
C VAL A 29 5.29 8.37 -6.81
N VAL A 30 5.85 9.49 -6.37
CA VAL A 30 5.56 10.14 -5.10
C VAL A 30 4.92 11.49 -5.39
N MET A 31 3.73 11.72 -4.86
CA MET A 31 3.00 12.97 -4.99
C MET A 31 2.73 13.55 -3.60
N ASP A 32 3.17 14.76 -3.36
CA ASP A 32 2.90 15.50 -2.11
C ASP A 32 1.77 16.53 -2.32
N ASP A 33 1.08 16.84 -1.23
CA ASP A 33 -0.05 17.78 -1.21
C ASP A 33 -1.20 17.38 -2.15
N VAL A 34 -1.59 16.10 -2.10
CA VAL A 34 -2.53 15.51 -3.06
C VAL A 34 -3.97 15.92 -2.84
N LEU A 35 -4.42 15.98 -1.58
CA LEU A 35 -5.79 16.40 -1.24
C LEU A 35 -5.82 17.89 -0.89
N LEU A 36 -6.92 18.54 -1.23
CA LEU A 36 -7.20 19.93 -0.82
C LEU A 36 -7.63 20.03 0.65
N ASP A 37 -8.23 18.98 1.20
CA ASP A 37 -8.72 18.93 2.58
C ASP A 37 -8.43 17.56 3.23
N PRO A 38 -7.15 17.22 3.47
CA PRO A 38 -6.81 15.95 4.06
C PRO A 38 -7.29 15.78 5.51
N ASP A 39 -7.39 16.88 6.29
CA ASP A 39 -7.93 16.84 7.64
C ASP A 39 -9.42 16.47 7.63
N GLY A 40 -10.21 17.05 6.70
CA GLY A 40 -11.61 16.68 6.54
C GLY A 40 -11.82 15.22 6.14
N LEU A 41 -10.87 14.57 5.44
CA LEU A 41 -10.95 13.14 5.18
C LEU A 41 -10.67 12.31 6.44
N VAL A 42 -9.76 12.76 7.32
CA VAL A 42 -9.55 12.11 8.62
C VAL A 42 -10.78 12.26 9.50
N ASP A 43 -11.41 13.44 9.54
CA ASP A 43 -12.67 13.67 10.28
C ASP A 43 -13.78 12.73 9.76
N TRP A 44 -13.89 12.56 8.46
CA TRP A 44 -14.82 11.60 7.85
C TRP A 44 -14.49 10.17 8.29
N ALA A 45 -13.20 9.80 8.32
CA ALA A 45 -12.76 8.48 8.75
C ALA A 45 -13.08 8.21 10.23
N CYS A 46 -13.03 9.23 11.10
CA CYS A 46 -13.41 9.11 12.52
C CYS A 46 -14.89 8.75 12.70
N ALA A 47 -15.75 9.06 11.74
CA ALA A 47 -17.15 8.69 11.75
C ALA A 47 -17.45 7.38 10.98
N ALA A 48 -16.47 6.82 10.27
CA ALA A 48 -16.65 5.63 9.45
C ALA A 48 -16.64 4.34 10.30
N ALA A 49 -17.38 3.32 9.81
CA ALA A 49 -17.36 2.00 10.43
C ALA A 49 -16.19 1.17 9.93
N PHE A 50 -15.15 1.02 10.73
CA PHE A 50 -14.04 0.13 10.46
C PHE A 50 -14.33 -1.29 10.94
N HIS A 51 -13.86 -2.28 10.18
CA HIS A 51 -14.04 -3.70 10.49
C HIS A 51 -12.79 -4.51 10.09
N PRO A 52 -12.57 -5.70 10.66
CA PRO A 52 -11.53 -6.61 10.19
C PRO A 52 -11.72 -6.97 8.71
N PRO A 53 -10.63 -7.13 7.94
CA PRO A 53 -10.72 -7.54 6.54
C PRO A 53 -11.29 -8.96 6.41
N LEU A 54 -12.02 -9.22 5.33
CA LEU A 54 -12.51 -10.54 4.99
C LEU A 54 -11.76 -11.04 3.75
N GLY A 55 -11.15 -12.24 3.86
CA GLY A 55 -10.54 -12.93 2.72
C GLY A 55 -9.14 -12.49 2.31
N PHE A 56 -8.49 -11.59 3.05
CA PHE A 56 -7.08 -11.21 2.82
C PHE A 56 -6.39 -10.81 4.13
N PRO A 57 -5.07 -11.03 4.25
CA PRO A 57 -4.34 -10.93 5.52
C PRO A 57 -3.85 -9.51 5.82
N TYR A 58 -4.74 -8.50 5.87
CA TYR A 58 -4.34 -7.16 6.29
C TYR A 58 -4.22 -7.08 7.83
N PRO A 59 -3.13 -6.51 8.39
CA PRO A 59 -2.88 -6.51 9.83
C PRO A 59 -3.59 -5.34 10.54
N GLY A 60 -4.92 -5.28 10.46
CA GLY A 60 -5.68 -4.20 11.10
C GLY A 60 -7.11 -4.10 10.62
N LEU A 61 -7.63 -2.88 10.58
CA LEU A 61 -9.02 -2.57 10.26
C LEU A 61 -9.14 -1.82 8.93
N ILE A 62 -10.25 -2.02 8.24
CA ILE A 62 -10.56 -1.37 6.96
C ILE A 62 -11.96 -0.76 6.97
N ALA A 63 -12.14 0.29 6.19
CA ALA A 63 -13.45 0.87 5.88
C ALA A 63 -13.53 1.22 4.38
N ALA A 64 -14.73 1.28 3.83
CA ALA A 64 -14.93 1.77 2.47
C ALA A 64 -14.43 3.22 2.36
N ALA A 65 -13.81 3.59 1.24
CA ALA A 65 -13.50 4.98 0.96
C ALA A 65 -14.79 5.75 0.62
N PRO A 66 -14.85 7.08 0.87
CA PRO A 66 -15.98 7.90 0.46
C PRO A 66 -16.28 7.75 -1.04
N ALA A 67 -17.54 7.61 -1.40
CA ALA A 67 -17.94 7.29 -2.78
C ALA A 67 -17.54 8.40 -3.77
N GLY A 68 -17.69 9.67 -3.39
CA GLY A 68 -17.32 10.81 -4.22
C GLY A 68 -15.81 10.89 -4.47
N LEU A 69 -15.00 10.72 -3.42
CA LEU A 69 -13.54 10.66 -3.54
C LEU A 69 -13.12 9.49 -4.45
N SER A 70 -13.68 8.30 -4.22
CA SER A 70 -13.37 7.11 -5.03
C SER A 70 -13.67 7.33 -6.51
N ALA A 71 -14.79 7.97 -6.86
CA ALA A 71 -15.17 8.26 -8.24
C ALA A 71 -14.14 9.15 -8.98
N ARG A 72 -13.40 10.01 -8.28
CA ARG A 72 -12.41 10.95 -8.86
C ARG A 72 -10.97 10.41 -8.89
N LEU A 73 -10.69 9.31 -8.19
CA LEU A 73 -9.35 8.72 -8.11
C LEU A 73 -8.77 8.33 -9.48
N ALA A 74 -9.59 7.74 -10.35
CA ALA A 74 -9.14 7.31 -11.66
C ALA A 74 -8.75 8.48 -12.57
N ASP A 75 -9.45 9.61 -12.47
CA ASP A 75 -9.13 10.84 -13.21
C ASP A 75 -7.82 11.45 -12.73
N HIS A 76 -7.66 11.59 -11.40
CA HIS A 76 -6.43 12.11 -10.80
C HIS A 76 -5.22 11.23 -11.15
N PHE A 77 -5.35 9.91 -11.02
CA PHE A 77 -4.32 8.95 -11.43
C PHE A 77 -3.98 9.08 -12.92
N ALA A 78 -5.00 9.21 -13.79
CA ALA A 78 -4.82 9.33 -15.22
C ALA A 78 -4.04 10.59 -15.62
N GLN A 79 -4.29 11.68 -14.91
CA GLN A 79 -3.68 12.99 -15.15
C GLN A 79 -2.21 13.03 -14.72
N HIS A 80 -1.86 12.46 -13.56
CA HIS A 80 -0.58 12.72 -12.90
C HIS A 80 0.41 11.54 -12.90
N ALA A 81 -0.06 10.28 -12.90
CA ALA A 81 0.81 9.14 -12.65
C ALA A 81 0.73 8.01 -13.68
N ARG A 82 -0.43 7.77 -14.27
CA ARG A 82 -0.69 6.61 -15.12
C ARG A 82 0.35 6.40 -16.25
N PRO A 83 0.73 7.41 -17.07
CA PRO A 83 1.71 7.22 -18.12
C PRO A 83 3.10 6.87 -17.59
N ARG A 84 3.50 7.47 -16.46
CA ARG A 84 4.81 7.24 -15.83
C ARG A 84 4.99 5.80 -15.37
N LEU A 85 3.88 5.16 -14.95
CA LEU A 85 3.85 3.75 -14.53
C LEU A 85 3.63 2.78 -15.70
N GLY A 86 3.73 3.23 -16.97
CA GLY A 86 3.58 2.38 -18.13
C GLY A 86 2.14 1.88 -18.34
N ALA A 87 1.15 2.57 -17.81
CA ALA A 87 -0.25 2.24 -17.96
C ALA A 87 -0.94 3.17 -19.00
N ARG A 88 -1.70 2.59 -19.92
CA ARG A 88 -2.42 3.33 -20.97
C ARG A 88 -3.84 3.70 -20.58
N ARG A 89 -4.56 2.77 -19.95
CA ARG A 89 -5.99 2.92 -19.63
C ARG A 89 -6.29 2.25 -18.31
N THR A 90 -6.98 2.95 -17.41
CA THR A 90 -7.60 2.36 -16.21
C THR A 90 -8.83 1.56 -16.62
N LEU A 91 -8.91 0.31 -16.22
CA LEU A 91 -10.05 -0.60 -16.44
C LEU A 91 -10.96 -0.61 -15.22
N GLN A 92 -10.36 -0.66 -14.04
CA GLN A 92 -11.04 -0.78 -12.76
C GLN A 92 -10.17 -0.18 -11.68
N HIS A 93 -10.77 0.31 -10.61
CA HIS A 93 -10.08 0.62 -9.37
C HIS A 93 -10.94 0.27 -8.16
N GLU A 94 -10.27 0.13 -7.04
CA GLU A 94 -10.83 -0.14 -5.72
C GLU A 94 -10.10 0.72 -4.71
N ALA A 95 -10.82 1.34 -3.78
CA ALA A 95 -10.24 2.18 -2.75
C ALA A 95 -10.86 1.86 -1.38
N ARG A 96 -10.00 1.86 -0.35
CA ARG A 96 -10.42 1.67 1.04
C ARG A 96 -9.55 2.46 2.01
N LEU A 97 -10.12 2.94 3.07
CA LEU A 97 -9.38 3.39 4.24
C LEU A 97 -8.88 2.18 5.03
N SER A 98 -7.69 2.29 5.59
CA SER A 98 -7.05 1.19 6.31
C SER A 98 -6.25 1.72 7.48
N MET A 99 -6.31 1.02 8.61
CA MET A 99 -5.49 1.29 9.79
C MET A 99 -4.74 0.03 10.20
N VAL A 100 -3.44 0.13 10.44
CA VAL A 100 -2.67 -0.96 11.02
C VAL A 100 -2.86 -0.93 12.53
N THR A 101 -3.44 -1.99 13.07
CA THR A 101 -3.78 -2.07 14.51
C THR A 101 -3.28 -3.35 15.19
N THR A 102 -2.85 -4.35 14.41
CA THR A 102 -2.43 -5.65 14.96
C THR A 102 -1.05 -5.54 15.62
N PRO A 103 -0.90 -5.87 16.90
CA PRO A 103 0.41 -5.92 17.56
C PRO A 103 1.35 -6.92 16.87
N PRO A 104 2.67 -6.65 16.85
CA PRO A 104 3.65 -7.49 16.15
C PRO A 104 3.62 -8.97 16.53
N GLU A 105 3.35 -9.28 17.79
CA GLU A 105 3.28 -10.65 18.34
C GLU A 105 2.02 -11.42 17.94
N LEU A 106 1.00 -10.73 17.42
CA LEU A 106 -0.27 -11.33 16.96
C LEU A 106 -0.36 -11.46 15.43
N LEU A 107 0.70 -11.10 14.72
CA LEU A 107 0.77 -11.23 13.27
C LEU A 107 0.87 -12.70 12.85
N ASP A 108 0.21 -13.04 11.74
CA ASP A 108 0.39 -14.31 11.06
C ASP A 108 1.66 -14.32 10.19
N PRO A 109 2.25 -15.48 9.85
CA PRO A 109 3.49 -15.57 9.06
C PRO A 109 3.45 -14.80 7.73
N VAL A 110 2.30 -14.73 7.07
CA VAL A 110 2.12 -13.98 5.83
C VAL A 110 2.31 -12.47 6.02
N GLN A 111 2.12 -11.97 7.25
CA GLN A 111 2.27 -10.56 7.63
C GLN A 111 3.69 -10.23 8.14
N TRP A 112 4.56 -11.23 8.36
CA TRP A 112 5.93 -11.02 8.86
C TRP A 112 6.92 -10.63 7.79
N GLN A 113 6.49 -10.61 6.53
CA GLN A 113 7.35 -10.36 5.38
C GLN A 113 6.68 -9.47 4.34
N CYS A 114 7.48 -9.00 3.39
CA CYS A 114 6.99 -8.27 2.23
C CYS A 114 6.11 -9.16 1.34
N HIS A 115 5.21 -8.52 0.63
CA HIS A 115 4.26 -9.19 -0.27
C HIS A 115 4.15 -8.45 -1.61
N ARG A 116 3.48 -9.10 -2.56
CA ARG A 116 2.99 -8.51 -3.81
C ARG A 116 1.47 -8.46 -3.73
N ASP A 117 0.85 -7.34 -4.07
CA ASP A 117 -0.61 -7.23 -3.99
C ASP A 117 -1.29 -8.10 -5.04
N ARG A 118 -0.84 -8.00 -6.28
CA ARG A 118 -1.38 -8.77 -7.42
C ARG A 118 -0.28 -9.11 -8.40
N VAL A 119 -0.37 -10.32 -8.96
CA VAL A 119 0.49 -10.81 -10.02
C VAL A 119 -0.38 -11.34 -11.14
N THR A 120 0.02 -11.14 -12.40
CA THR A 120 -0.69 -11.65 -13.56
C THR A 120 0.29 -12.21 -14.59
N THR A 121 -0.13 -13.25 -15.29
CA THR A 121 0.55 -13.77 -16.48
C THR A 121 0.09 -13.07 -17.76
N ASP A 122 -1.02 -12.29 -17.72
CA ASP A 122 -1.46 -11.46 -18.85
C ASP A 122 -0.58 -10.22 -18.95
N MET A 123 0.39 -10.26 -19.86
CA MET A 123 1.33 -9.17 -20.12
C MET A 123 0.67 -7.87 -20.60
N SER A 124 -0.59 -7.91 -21.02
CA SER A 124 -1.36 -6.72 -21.42
C SER A 124 -1.97 -5.98 -20.22
N VAL A 125 -1.96 -6.60 -19.05
CA VAL A 125 -2.52 -6.05 -17.80
C VAL A 125 -1.39 -5.57 -16.88
N LEU A 126 -1.66 -4.51 -16.16
CA LEU A 126 -0.79 -3.94 -15.12
C LEU A 126 -1.64 -3.62 -13.89
N TYR A 127 -1.19 -4.07 -12.74
CA TYR A 127 -1.77 -3.70 -11.46
C TYR A 127 -0.92 -2.63 -10.80
N ILE A 128 -1.54 -1.55 -10.34
CA ILE A 128 -0.89 -0.46 -9.64
C ILE A 128 -1.44 -0.42 -8.21
N GLY A 129 -0.54 -0.52 -7.24
CA GLY A 129 -0.83 -0.24 -5.84
C GLY A 129 -0.58 1.23 -5.53
N ALA A 130 -1.39 1.79 -4.64
CA ALA A 130 -1.20 3.16 -4.21
C ALA A 130 -1.60 3.35 -2.74
N VAL A 131 -0.85 4.19 -2.03
CA VAL A 131 -1.04 4.48 -0.60
C VAL A 131 -0.96 5.98 -0.36
N LEU A 132 -2.05 6.59 0.12
CA LEU A 132 -2.07 7.96 0.62
C LEU A 132 -1.93 7.93 2.15
N TYR A 133 -0.91 8.59 2.68
CA TYR A 133 -0.70 8.69 4.12
C TYR A 133 -1.52 9.82 4.72
N LEU A 134 -2.36 9.48 5.70
CA LEU A 134 -3.28 10.37 6.40
C LEU A 134 -2.93 10.44 7.90
N PHE A 135 -1.64 10.46 8.22
CA PHE A 135 -1.11 10.59 9.58
C PHE A 135 0.14 11.48 9.57
N ARG A 136 0.45 12.11 10.70
CA ARG A 136 1.52 13.11 10.82
C ARG A 136 2.77 12.59 11.51
N ASP A 137 2.63 11.52 12.34
CA ASP A 137 3.77 10.94 13.06
C ASP A 137 4.60 10.04 12.15
N PRO A 138 5.84 10.42 11.79
CA PRO A 138 6.68 9.62 10.92
C PRO A 138 7.10 8.28 11.55
N ALA A 139 7.01 8.13 12.87
CA ALA A 139 7.30 6.86 13.56
C ALA A 139 6.32 5.74 13.20
N LEU A 140 5.13 6.07 12.67
CA LEU A 140 4.15 5.11 12.15
C LEU A 140 4.58 4.44 10.84
N GLY A 141 5.67 4.91 10.22
CA GLY A 141 6.35 4.26 9.11
C GLY A 141 5.72 4.44 7.74
N GLY A 142 6.57 4.39 6.73
CA GLY A 142 6.20 4.53 5.32
C GLY A 142 5.96 3.21 4.60
N THR A 143 6.58 3.08 3.42
CA THR A 143 6.55 1.85 2.61
C THR A 143 7.95 1.52 2.12
N SER A 144 8.36 0.27 2.33
CA SER A 144 9.63 -0.28 1.87
C SER A 144 9.42 -1.25 0.72
N PHE A 145 10.37 -1.28 -0.22
CA PHE A 145 10.37 -2.11 -1.41
C PHE A 145 11.54 -3.08 -1.38
N TYR A 146 11.31 -4.30 -1.92
CA TYR A 146 12.24 -5.40 -1.77
C TYR A 146 12.47 -6.15 -3.07
N VAL A 147 13.64 -6.80 -3.16
CA VAL A 147 13.94 -7.80 -4.18
C VAL A 147 14.27 -9.13 -3.51
N PRO A 148 13.82 -10.26 -4.09
CA PRO A 148 14.20 -11.58 -3.60
C PRO A 148 15.72 -11.82 -3.74
N ARG A 149 16.30 -12.51 -2.77
CA ARG A 149 17.66 -13.03 -2.82
C ARG A 149 17.72 -14.43 -3.41
N GLN A 150 16.60 -15.10 -3.46
CA GLN A 150 16.47 -16.50 -3.85
C GLN A 150 15.95 -16.63 -5.29
N SER A 151 15.97 -17.83 -5.85
CA SER A 151 15.34 -18.13 -7.14
C SER A 151 13.83 -17.83 -7.10
N PRO A 152 13.18 -17.64 -8.26
CA PRO A 152 11.72 -17.48 -8.32
C PRO A 152 10.96 -18.60 -7.61
N GLU A 153 11.40 -19.86 -7.81
CA GLU A 153 10.75 -21.05 -7.24
C GLU A 153 10.87 -21.10 -5.70
N GLU A 154 12.04 -20.72 -5.17
CA GLU A 154 12.26 -20.62 -3.72
C GLU A 154 11.47 -19.45 -3.11
N THR A 155 11.41 -18.34 -3.82
CA THR A 155 10.62 -17.16 -3.40
C THR A 155 9.14 -17.50 -3.37
N ASP A 156 8.61 -18.15 -4.40
CA ASP A 156 7.20 -18.57 -4.45
C ASP A 156 6.89 -19.59 -3.35
N ARG A 157 7.86 -20.45 -3.01
CA ARG A 157 7.72 -21.39 -1.90
C ARG A 157 7.63 -20.68 -0.55
N ILE A 158 8.46 -19.68 -0.28
CA ILE A 158 8.37 -18.88 0.97
C ILE A 158 7.01 -18.19 1.06
N VAL A 159 6.55 -17.60 -0.03
CA VAL A 159 5.24 -16.94 -0.08
C VAL A 159 4.11 -17.94 0.18
N TYR A 160 4.14 -19.10 -0.46
CA TYR A 160 3.15 -20.16 -0.23
C TYR A 160 3.16 -20.69 1.21
N ASP A 161 4.35 -20.98 1.73
CA ASP A 161 4.52 -21.51 3.09
C ASP A 161 4.09 -20.49 4.16
N SER A 162 4.26 -19.19 3.91
CA SER A 162 3.78 -18.15 4.83
C SER A 162 2.26 -18.11 4.96
N GLN A 163 1.53 -18.59 3.95
CA GLN A 163 0.07 -18.65 3.93
C GLN A 163 -0.49 -19.96 4.47
N THR A 164 0.34 -21.02 4.55
CA THR A 164 -0.12 -22.39 4.81
C THR A 164 0.46 -23.02 6.07
N LEU A 165 1.66 -22.60 6.50
CA LEU A 165 2.28 -23.08 7.73
C LEU A 165 1.83 -22.24 8.93
N ASP A 166 1.72 -22.89 10.10
CA ASP A 166 1.55 -22.16 11.34
C ASP A 166 2.84 -21.38 11.73
N ALA A 167 2.71 -20.47 12.69
CA ALA A 167 3.78 -19.59 13.14
C ALA A 167 5.04 -20.36 13.61
N LYS A 168 4.86 -21.49 14.30
CA LYS A 168 5.96 -22.32 14.80
C LYS A 168 6.69 -23.02 13.68
N GLN A 169 5.96 -23.60 12.73
CA GLN A 169 6.51 -24.29 11.56
C GLN A 169 7.24 -23.32 10.64
N PHE A 170 6.63 -22.17 10.32
CA PHE A 170 7.23 -21.15 9.47
C PHE A 170 8.53 -20.60 10.08
N ARG A 171 8.50 -20.26 11.38
CA ARG A 171 9.69 -19.81 12.12
C ARG A 171 10.79 -20.87 12.16
N ALA A 172 10.45 -22.13 12.39
CA ALA A 172 11.42 -23.21 12.43
C ALA A 172 12.11 -23.40 11.07
N ARG A 173 11.36 -23.28 9.98
CA ARG A 173 11.85 -23.48 8.61
C ARG A 173 12.67 -22.30 8.09
N TYR A 174 12.17 -21.08 8.25
CA TYR A 174 12.73 -19.89 7.62
C TYR A 174 13.51 -18.99 8.57
N ARG A 175 13.44 -19.22 9.87
CA ARG A 175 14.06 -18.38 10.92
C ARG A 175 13.61 -16.92 10.87
N ILE A 176 12.44 -16.67 10.31
CA ILE A 176 11.75 -15.38 10.36
C ILE A 176 10.89 -15.36 11.62
N HIS A 177 10.92 -14.25 12.32
CA HIS A 177 10.21 -14.05 13.60
C HIS A 177 8.98 -13.18 13.42
N ALA A 178 8.02 -13.32 14.32
CA ALA A 178 6.86 -12.45 14.39
C ALA A 178 7.28 -10.98 14.50
N GLY A 179 6.64 -10.13 13.69
CA GLY A 179 6.91 -8.71 13.65
C GLY A 179 6.70 -8.14 12.25
N TYR A 180 6.53 -6.83 12.18
CA TYR A 180 6.56 -6.13 10.90
C TYR A 180 7.96 -6.17 10.32
N MET A 181 8.05 -6.32 9.01
CA MET A 181 9.33 -6.36 8.34
C MET A 181 10.00 -4.99 8.38
N ASP A 182 11.14 -4.90 9.06
CA ASP A 182 12.00 -3.72 9.13
C ASP A 182 13.33 -4.02 8.44
N GLY A 183 13.55 -3.41 7.26
CA GLY A 183 14.71 -3.66 6.43
C GLY A 183 14.67 -5.01 5.72
N GLY A 184 15.84 -5.51 5.30
CA GLY A 184 15.98 -6.81 4.64
C GLY A 184 16.03 -7.98 5.63
N ASN A 185 15.96 -9.21 5.08
CA ASN A 185 16.21 -10.44 5.81
C ASN A 185 17.03 -11.43 4.95
N ALA A 186 17.14 -12.70 5.36
CA ALA A 186 17.89 -13.72 4.61
C ALA A 186 17.32 -13.99 3.19
N TYR A 187 16.10 -13.57 2.91
CA TYR A 187 15.36 -13.91 1.68
C TYR A 187 15.04 -12.69 0.80
N PHE A 188 15.08 -11.49 1.37
CA PHE A 188 14.71 -10.25 0.69
C PHE A 188 15.66 -9.12 1.05
N ASP A 189 16.16 -8.41 0.04
CA ASP A 189 16.89 -7.16 0.19
C ASP A 189 15.94 -5.97 0.13
N CYS A 190 16.03 -5.06 1.11
CA CYS A 190 15.37 -3.76 1.02
C CYS A 190 16.15 -2.88 0.03
N VAL A 191 15.49 -2.48 -1.07
CA VAL A 191 16.12 -1.71 -2.15
C VAL A 191 15.69 -0.25 -2.20
N ALA A 192 14.55 0.08 -1.60
CA ALA A 192 14.08 1.45 -1.49
C ALA A 192 13.15 1.60 -0.29
N ARG A 193 13.11 2.81 0.28
CA ARG A 193 12.15 3.22 1.32
C ARG A 193 11.53 4.54 0.92
N VAL A 194 10.22 4.64 1.00
CA VAL A 194 9.50 5.90 0.87
C VAL A 194 9.01 6.29 2.26
N PRO A 195 9.59 7.32 2.88
CA PRO A 195 9.15 7.77 4.18
C PRO A 195 7.72 8.32 4.10
N PRO A 196 6.91 8.16 5.16
CA PRO A 196 5.59 8.76 5.19
C PRO A 196 5.71 10.28 5.25
N ALA A 197 4.76 10.97 4.67
CA ALA A 197 4.51 12.38 4.90
C ALA A 197 3.01 12.63 4.87
N TRP A 198 2.56 13.60 5.65
CA TRP A 198 1.17 14.02 5.64
C TRP A 198 0.70 14.39 4.23
N ASN A 199 -0.43 13.83 3.77
CA ASN A 199 -1.00 14.08 2.45
C ASN A 199 -0.09 13.67 1.26
N ARG A 200 0.83 12.69 1.49
CA ARG A 200 1.66 12.08 0.45
C ARG A 200 0.98 10.85 -0.12
N PHE A 201 0.88 10.79 -1.43
CA PHE A 201 0.36 9.65 -2.19
C PHE A 201 1.47 8.99 -2.98
N ILE A 202 1.70 7.71 -2.76
CA ILE A 202 2.68 6.92 -3.51
C ILE A 202 1.97 5.92 -4.41
N LEU A 203 2.51 5.70 -5.61
CA LEU A 203 1.97 4.76 -6.58
C LEU A 203 3.10 3.93 -7.19
N TYR A 204 2.89 2.62 -7.34
CA TYR A 204 3.90 1.68 -7.80
C TYR A 204 3.27 0.47 -8.51
N ASP A 205 4.06 -0.25 -9.32
CA ASP A 205 3.64 -1.56 -9.87
C ASP A 205 3.43 -2.54 -8.71
N ALA A 206 2.21 -3.03 -8.54
CA ALA A 206 1.78 -3.93 -7.45
C ALA A 206 2.48 -5.31 -7.50
N GLY A 207 3.20 -5.60 -8.59
CA GLY A 207 4.07 -6.78 -8.73
C GLY A 207 5.40 -6.67 -7.99
N HIS A 208 5.81 -5.48 -7.50
CA HIS A 208 6.96 -5.33 -6.63
C HIS A 208 6.67 -5.84 -5.22
N PHE A 209 7.64 -6.55 -4.62
CA PHE A 209 7.56 -6.87 -3.20
C PHE A 209 7.67 -5.59 -2.38
N HIS A 210 6.72 -5.40 -1.48
CA HIS A 210 6.67 -4.23 -0.60
C HIS A 210 6.04 -4.58 0.75
N SER A 211 6.26 -3.74 1.74
CA SER A 211 5.56 -3.81 3.03
C SER A 211 5.44 -2.42 3.65
N ALA A 212 4.52 -2.28 4.59
CA ALA A 212 4.54 -1.16 5.51
C ALA A 212 5.80 -1.22 6.37
N ASP A 213 6.55 -0.12 6.44
CA ASP A 213 7.81 0.00 7.18
C ASP A 213 7.54 0.44 8.62
N ILE A 214 6.86 -0.42 9.36
CA ILE A 214 6.38 -0.12 10.72
C ILE A 214 7.46 -0.50 11.72
N GLY A 215 8.03 0.51 12.38
CA GLY A 215 8.98 0.34 13.45
C GLY A 215 8.33 0.04 14.81
N ARG A 216 9.07 0.32 15.88
CA ARG A 216 8.55 0.21 17.25
C ARG A 216 7.71 1.44 17.60
N CYS A 217 6.46 1.45 17.20
CA CYS A 217 5.49 2.50 17.51
C CYS A 217 4.28 1.91 18.24
N ARG A 218 3.50 2.78 18.88
CA ARG A 218 2.22 2.40 19.46
C ARG A 218 1.16 2.38 18.36
N LEU A 219 0.58 1.22 18.10
CA LEU A 219 -0.56 1.08 17.23
C LEU A 219 -1.86 1.34 18.01
N THR A 220 -2.85 1.94 17.33
CA THR A 220 -4.16 2.28 17.89
C THR A 220 -5.24 2.10 16.82
N ASP A 221 -6.49 1.96 17.23
CA ASP A 221 -7.68 1.90 16.38
C ASP A 221 -8.45 3.24 16.32
N ASP A 222 -7.90 4.30 16.90
CA ASP A 222 -8.40 5.66 16.75
C ASP A 222 -7.91 6.25 15.42
N PRO A 223 -8.78 6.52 14.42
CA PRO A 223 -8.36 7.02 13.12
C PRO A 223 -7.57 8.34 13.17
N ALA A 224 -7.81 9.18 14.17
CA ALA A 224 -7.10 10.45 14.31
C ALA A 224 -5.63 10.28 14.75
N ALA A 225 -5.29 9.14 15.38
CA ALA A 225 -3.95 8.85 15.91
C ALA A 225 -3.31 7.63 15.24
N ALA A 226 -4.06 6.84 14.50
CA ALA A 226 -3.61 5.62 13.86
C ALA A 226 -2.71 5.88 12.64
N ARG A 227 -2.02 4.82 12.20
CA ARG A 227 -1.46 4.76 10.84
C ARG A 227 -2.62 4.64 9.82
N LEU A 228 -3.37 5.73 9.65
CA LEU A 228 -4.47 5.80 8.71
C LEU A 228 -3.94 6.00 7.29
N THR A 229 -4.39 5.18 6.34
CA THR A 229 -4.05 5.30 4.92
C THR A 229 -5.28 5.12 4.05
N LEU A 230 -5.30 5.77 2.87
CA LEU A 230 -6.20 5.40 1.78
C LEU A 230 -5.40 4.51 0.83
N ASN A 231 -5.76 3.23 0.76
CA ASN A 231 -5.15 2.27 -0.14
C ASN A 231 -5.99 2.15 -1.40
N VAL A 232 -5.34 2.26 -2.56
CA VAL A 232 -6.02 2.20 -3.86
C VAL A 232 -5.33 1.16 -4.75
N PHE A 233 -6.13 0.39 -5.48
CA PHE A 233 -5.65 -0.61 -6.42
C PHE A 233 -6.26 -0.34 -7.79
N PHE A 234 -5.40 -0.09 -8.79
CA PHE A 234 -5.83 0.12 -10.16
C PHE A 234 -5.50 -1.11 -11.02
N THR A 235 -6.48 -1.57 -11.79
CA THR A 235 -6.26 -2.52 -12.89
C THR A 235 -6.19 -1.73 -14.18
N CYS A 236 -5.09 -1.85 -14.91
CA CYS A 236 -4.82 -1.05 -16.10
C CYS A 236 -4.48 -1.91 -17.32
N ARG A 237 -4.71 -1.37 -18.52
CA ARG A 237 -4.03 -1.84 -19.72
C ARG A 237 -2.62 -1.27 -19.75
N ARG A 238 -1.63 -2.13 -19.98
CA ARG A 238 -0.24 -1.73 -20.17
C ARG A 238 -0.09 -0.92 -21.47
N SER A 239 0.80 0.06 -21.48
CA SER A 239 1.20 0.75 -22.71
C SER A 239 1.88 -0.24 -23.66
N ALA A 240 1.68 -0.08 -24.95
CA ALA A 240 2.51 -0.78 -25.94
C ALA A 240 3.98 -0.31 -25.77
N ARG A 241 4.90 -1.26 -25.81
CA ARG A 241 6.33 -0.97 -25.84
C ARG A 241 6.74 -0.44 -27.21
#